data_0b541806405502c48e800fb14f14677e
#
_entry.id   0b541806405502c48e800fb14f14677e
#
_cell.length_a   1.000
_cell.length_b   1.000
_cell.length_c   1.000
_cell.angle_alpha   90.00
_cell.angle_beta   90.00
_cell.angle_gamma   90.00
#
_symmetry.space_group_name_H-M   'P 1'
#
loop_
_entity.id
_entity.type
_entity.pdbx_description
1 polymer ?
#
loop_
_entity_poly.entity_id
_entity_poly.type
_entity_poly.pdbx_seq_one_letter_code
_entity_poly.pdbx_strand_id
1 'polypeptide(L)'
;MMQQAPTHRGARQLALLACALLALCTASCAPFFGGPMNPFSPQVKSVEAFQRDLEPTIIAARNELVTAENFLAYKNGYSIDDYREEGKTLYSFHSRMFFFAELDTDLIRDTYSARLLPLGFELSEKRWTSNGVEIVDYLWINEEYHAVVSATTLLGEETSTYYYTQGTPTDGSNGDPKQLIDQPGRIPDWFDPNLPPSGQG
;
A
#
# COMPACT_ATOMS: atom_id res chain seq x y z
N MET A 1 18.90 -51.14 39.77
CA MET A 1 18.57 -49.74 39.39
C MET A 1 18.67 -49.65 37.87
N MET A 2 17.52 -49.74 37.18
CA MET A 2 17.46 -49.62 35.70
C MET A 2 16.99 -48.22 35.35
N GLN A 3 17.83 -47.45 34.66
CA GLN A 3 17.52 -46.12 34.12
C GLN A 3 16.77 -46.29 32.81
N GLN A 4 15.54 -45.81 32.74
CA GLN A 4 14.76 -45.75 31.50
C GLN A 4 15.18 -44.52 30.68
N ALA A 5 15.45 -44.76 29.40
CA ALA A 5 15.73 -43.71 28.41
C ALA A 5 14.44 -43.01 27.97
N PRO A 6 14.48 -41.69 27.69
CA PRO A 6 13.32 -40.93 27.25
C PRO A 6 12.98 -41.24 25.78
N THR A 7 11.70 -41.45 25.51
CA THR A 7 11.16 -41.81 24.20
C THR A 7 11.10 -40.58 23.26
N HIS A 8 11.74 -40.68 22.11
CA HIS A 8 11.81 -39.69 21.01
C HIS A 8 10.47 -39.39 20.26
N ARG A 9 9.31 -39.63 20.85
CA ARG A 9 8.01 -39.40 20.17
C ARG A 9 7.53 -37.95 20.16
N GLY A 10 8.01 -37.11 21.08
CA GLY A 10 7.57 -35.69 21.17
C GLY A 10 8.15 -34.75 20.10
N ALA A 11 9.36 -35.02 19.62
CA ALA A 11 10.06 -34.12 18.72
C ALA A 11 9.51 -34.12 17.27
N ARG A 12 8.91 -35.25 16.84
CA ARG A 12 8.35 -35.32 15.47
C ARG A 12 6.99 -34.63 15.31
N GLN A 13 6.21 -34.54 16.38
CA GLN A 13 4.91 -33.86 16.33
C GLN A 13 5.05 -32.31 16.35
N LEU A 14 6.06 -31.80 17.03
CA LEU A 14 6.38 -30.37 17.05
C LEU A 14 6.90 -29.88 15.69
N ALA A 15 7.68 -30.69 14.97
CA ALA A 15 8.19 -30.33 13.67
C ALA A 15 7.09 -30.27 12.58
N LEU A 16 6.06 -31.11 12.67
CA LEU A 16 4.93 -31.10 11.73
C LEU A 16 3.97 -29.92 11.96
N LEU A 17 3.81 -29.46 13.21
CA LEU A 17 3.02 -28.27 13.53
C LEU A 17 3.71 -26.98 13.06
N ALA A 18 5.03 -26.89 13.15
CA ALA A 18 5.79 -25.73 12.67
C ALA A 18 5.73 -25.59 11.13
N CYS A 19 5.77 -26.69 10.40
CA CYS A 19 5.62 -26.65 8.92
C CYS A 19 4.20 -26.29 8.47
N ALA A 20 3.17 -26.67 9.21
CA ALA A 20 1.79 -26.30 8.89
C ALA A 20 1.49 -24.81 9.13
N LEU A 21 2.11 -24.20 10.14
CA LEU A 21 1.99 -22.76 10.41
C LEU A 21 2.73 -21.91 9.36
N LEU A 22 3.87 -22.35 8.85
CA LEU A 22 4.59 -21.65 7.77
C LEU A 22 3.85 -21.70 6.43
N ALA A 23 3.10 -22.77 6.15
CA ALA A 23 2.31 -22.87 4.91
C ALA A 23 1.04 -22.00 4.94
N LEU A 24 0.51 -21.66 6.11
CA LEU A 24 -0.65 -20.77 6.25
C LEU A 24 -0.28 -19.29 6.13
N CYS A 25 0.96 -18.90 6.41
CA CYS A 25 1.41 -17.51 6.26
C CYS A 25 1.66 -17.10 4.82
N THR A 26 1.83 -18.03 3.88
CA THR A 26 2.04 -17.72 2.44
C THR A 26 0.74 -17.58 1.66
N ALA A 27 -0.40 -17.98 2.21
CA ALA A 27 -1.70 -17.96 1.54
C ALA A 27 -2.51 -16.67 1.76
N SER A 28 -2.09 -15.76 2.66
CA SER A 28 -2.86 -14.56 3.00
C SER A 28 -2.32 -13.27 2.41
N CYS A 29 -1.29 -13.30 1.58
CA CYS A 29 -0.84 -12.18 0.76
C CYS A 29 -1.25 -12.34 -0.71
N ALA A 30 -2.40 -12.95 -1.01
CA ALA A 30 -3.01 -12.75 -2.31
C ALA A 30 -3.44 -11.27 -2.38
N PRO A 31 -2.92 -10.48 -3.32
CA PRO A 31 -3.40 -9.12 -3.51
C PRO A 31 -4.91 -9.21 -3.78
N PHE A 32 -5.68 -8.42 -3.05
CA PHE A 32 -7.13 -8.32 -3.18
C PHE A 32 -7.49 -7.53 -4.45
N PHE A 33 -6.83 -7.88 -5.56
CA PHE A 33 -7.16 -7.32 -6.85
C PHE A 33 -8.23 -8.20 -7.46
N GLY A 34 -9.40 -7.64 -7.66
CA GLY A 34 -10.31 -8.13 -8.68
C GLY A 34 -9.47 -8.31 -9.95
N GLY A 35 -9.47 -9.43 -10.57
CA GLY A 35 -8.65 -9.95 -11.65
C GLY A 35 -7.52 -9.08 -12.22
N PRO A 36 -6.57 -9.59 -12.96
CA PRO A 36 -5.47 -8.77 -13.47
C PRO A 36 -6.04 -7.58 -14.24
N MET A 37 -5.77 -6.35 -13.75
CA MET A 37 -6.07 -5.14 -14.51
C MET A 37 -5.46 -5.34 -15.89
N ASN A 38 -6.27 -5.22 -16.95
CA ASN A 38 -5.76 -5.40 -18.31
C ASN A 38 -4.94 -4.16 -18.72
N PRO A 39 -3.61 -4.21 -18.70
CA PRO A 39 -2.76 -3.04 -18.98
C PRO A 39 -2.88 -2.56 -20.43
N PHE A 40 -3.57 -3.32 -21.27
CA PHE A 40 -3.80 -3.00 -22.69
C PHE A 40 -5.21 -2.46 -22.94
N SER A 41 -5.99 -2.17 -21.89
CA SER A 41 -7.25 -1.46 -22.07
C SER A 41 -6.99 -0.15 -22.79
N PRO A 42 -7.67 0.15 -23.93
CA PRO A 42 -7.50 1.41 -24.66
C PRO A 42 -7.92 2.64 -23.85
N GLN A 43 -8.47 2.46 -22.66
CA GLN A 43 -8.96 3.51 -21.78
C GLN A 43 -8.00 3.84 -20.62
N VAL A 44 -6.91 3.06 -20.43
CA VAL A 44 -5.98 3.32 -19.31
C VAL A 44 -5.19 4.60 -19.56
N LYS A 45 -5.28 5.53 -18.63
CA LYS A 45 -4.55 6.81 -18.64
C LYS A 45 -3.07 6.61 -18.34
N SER A 46 -2.26 7.58 -18.79
CA SER A 46 -0.82 7.55 -18.58
C SER A 46 -0.42 7.84 -17.13
N VAL A 47 0.81 7.47 -16.77
CA VAL A 47 1.38 7.80 -15.45
C VAL A 47 1.49 9.32 -15.26
N GLU A 48 1.75 10.09 -16.33
CA GLU A 48 1.78 11.55 -16.31
C GLU A 48 0.38 12.13 -16.07
N ALA A 49 -0.65 11.53 -16.69
CA ALA A 49 -2.03 11.92 -16.46
C ALA A 49 -2.44 11.65 -15.00
N PHE A 50 -2.07 10.50 -14.44
CA PHE A 50 -2.29 10.21 -13.01
C PHE A 50 -1.69 11.31 -12.12
N GLN A 51 -0.44 11.67 -12.35
CA GLN A 51 0.27 12.67 -11.55
C GLN A 51 -0.30 14.08 -11.67
N ARG A 52 -0.86 14.42 -12.82
CA ARG A 52 -1.49 15.71 -13.04
C ARG A 52 -2.91 15.78 -12.49
N ASP A 53 -3.70 14.74 -12.71
CA ASP A 53 -5.15 14.79 -12.55
C ASP A 53 -5.62 14.25 -11.18
N LEU A 54 -4.93 13.25 -10.63
CA LEU A 54 -5.35 12.55 -9.40
C LEU A 54 -4.41 12.75 -8.21
N GLU A 55 -3.11 12.67 -8.42
CA GLU A 55 -2.12 12.68 -7.32
C GLU A 55 -2.22 13.90 -6.40
N PRO A 56 -2.44 15.15 -6.88
CA PRO A 56 -2.57 16.30 -5.99
C PRO A 56 -3.75 16.19 -5.01
N THR A 57 -4.87 15.59 -5.45
CA THR A 57 -6.04 15.39 -4.60
C THR A 57 -5.81 14.28 -3.57
N ILE A 58 -5.11 13.20 -3.95
CA ILE A 58 -4.71 12.13 -3.04
C ILE A 58 -3.78 12.68 -1.95
N ILE A 59 -2.79 13.49 -2.34
CA ILE A 59 -1.86 14.13 -1.42
C ILE A 59 -2.61 15.07 -0.46
N ALA A 60 -3.55 15.87 -0.96
CA ALA A 60 -4.35 16.76 -0.13
C ALA A 60 -5.17 15.98 0.91
N ALA A 61 -5.83 14.88 0.53
CA ALA A 61 -6.56 14.03 1.46
C ALA A 61 -5.64 13.43 2.54
N ARG A 62 -4.47 12.90 2.13
CA ARG A 62 -3.48 12.39 3.07
C ARG A 62 -3.02 13.45 4.07
N ASN A 63 -2.74 14.66 3.61
CA ASN A 63 -2.20 15.73 4.45
C ASN A 63 -3.24 16.29 5.45
N GLU A 64 -4.53 16.00 5.28
CA GLU A 64 -5.55 16.27 6.29
C GLU A 64 -5.50 15.26 7.44
N LEU A 65 -5.05 14.04 7.17
CA LEU A 65 -5.00 12.95 8.15
C LEU A 65 -3.63 12.83 8.81
N VAL A 66 -2.55 12.99 8.03
CA VAL A 66 -1.17 12.83 8.51
C VAL A 66 -0.57 14.20 8.77
N THR A 67 -0.32 14.50 10.04
CA THR A 67 0.24 15.77 10.51
C THR A 67 1.55 15.53 11.26
N ALA A 68 2.29 16.60 11.55
CA ALA A 68 3.50 16.53 12.37
C ALA A 68 3.24 15.93 13.76
N GLU A 69 2.05 16.17 14.32
CA GLU A 69 1.68 15.76 15.68
C GLU A 69 1.35 14.25 15.76
N ASN A 70 0.78 13.66 14.70
CA ASN A 70 0.39 12.25 14.70
C ASN A 70 1.31 11.34 13.90
N PHE A 71 2.29 11.89 13.20
CA PHE A 71 3.24 11.12 12.41
C PHE A 71 4.11 10.23 13.30
N LEU A 72 4.24 8.96 12.94
CA LEU A 72 5.06 7.98 13.66
C LEU A 72 6.30 7.60 12.86
N ALA A 73 6.12 7.26 11.59
CA ALA A 73 7.18 6.69 10.78
C ALA A 73 6.82 6.70 9.29
N TYR A 74 7.79 6.32 8.44
CA TYR A 74 7.53 6.01 7.04
C TYR A 74 8.28 4.77 6.58
N LYS A 75 7.80 4.16 5.51
CA LYS A 75 8.51 3.11 4.76
C LYS A 75 8.60 3.48 3.30
N ASN A 76 9.64 2.96 2.66
CA ASN A 76 9.94 3.12 1.24
C ASN A 76 10.16 4.59 0.86
N GLY A 77 10.66 4.80 -0.33
CA GLY A 77 10.67 6.09 -1.01
C GLY A 77 9.59 6.13 -2.08
N TYR A 78 9.47 7.24 -2.77
CA TYR A 78 8.78 7.27 -4.04
C TYR A 78 9.60 6.49 -5.06
N SER A 79 8.96 5.66 -5.86
CA SER A 79 9.61 4.94 -6.96
C SER A 79 8.72 4.90 -8.20
N ILE A 80 9.36 4.82 -9.36
CA ILE A 80 8.72 4.49 -10.63
C ILE A 80 9.54 3.35 -11.24
N ASP A 81 8.91 2.20 -11.33
CA ASP A 81 9.47 1.01 -11.92
C ASP A 81 8.89 0.79 -13.31
N ASP A 82 9.69 0.33 -14.26
CA ASP A 82 9.22 -0.02 -15.60
C ASP A 82 9.38 -1.53 -15.84
N TYR A 83 8.46 -2.07 -16.62
CA TYR A 83 8.54 -3.43 -17.11
C TYR A 83 7.98 -3.54 -18.53
N ARG A 84 8.29 -4.63 -19.20
CA ARG A 84 7.79 -4.87 -20.55
C ARG A 84 6.72 -5.95 -20.54
N GLU A 85 5.59 -5.64 -21.18
CA GLU A 85 4.50 -6.58 -21.39
C GLU A 85 3.97 -6.43 -22.81
N GLU A 86 3.89 -7.52 -23.56
CA GLU A 86 3.48 -7.58 -24.98
C GLU A 86 4.15 -6.53 -25.89
N GLY A 87 5.45 -6.26 -25.64
CA GLY A 87 6.26 -5.33 -26.43
C GLY A 87 6.07 -3.85 -26.08
N LYS A 88 5.20 -3.52 -25.10
CA LYS A 88 5.02 -2.18 -24.57
C LYS A 88 5.77 -2.02 -23.26
N THR A 89 6.26 -0.81 -23.00
CA THR A 89 6.79 -0.44 -21.68
C THR A 89 5.65 0.14 -20.84
N LEU A 90 5.46 -0.42 -19.67
CA LEU A 90 4.49 0.01 -18.67
C LEU A 90 5.22 0.44 -17.40
N TYR A 91 4.59 1.32 -16.65
CA TYR A 91 5.15 1.93 -15.45
C TYR A 91 4.27 1.64 -14.25
N SER A 92 4.91 1.39 -13.11
CA SER A 92 4.27 1.32 -11.80
C SER A 92 4.86 2.41 -10.92
N PHE A 93 4.02 3.31 -10.46
CA PHE A 93 4.39 4.34 -9.52
C PHE A 93 4.00 3.92 -8.12
N HIS A 94 4.90 4.12 -7.15
CA HIS A 94 4.64 3.85 -5.74
C HIS A 94 4.97 5.07 -4.90
N SER A 95 4.03 5.48 -4.06
CA SER A 95 4.27 6.54 -3.08
C SER A 95 4.99 6.01 -1.85
N ARG A 96 5.50 6.94 -1.05
CA ARG A 96 5.93 6.64 0.31
C ARG A 96 4.74 6.19 1.15
N MET A 97 4.93 5.17 1.99
CA MET A 97 3.96 4.75 2.99
C MET A 97 4.21 5.53 4.28
N PHE A 98 3.18 6.21 4.78
CA PHE A 98 3.21 6.93 6.05
C PHE A 98 2.50 6.12 7.12
N PHE A 99 3.10 6.08 8.32
CA PHE A 99 2.50 5.54 9.54
C PHE A 99 2.22 6.69 10.49
N PHE A 100 1.05 6.70 11.10
CA PHE A 100 0.61 7.73 12.01
C PHE A 100 -0.26 7.13 13.13
N ALA A 101 -0.42 7.86 14.22
CA ALA A 101 -1.23 7.43 15.34
C ALA A 101 -2.66 7.08 14.87
N GLU A 102 -3.25 6.05 15.47
CA GLU A 102 -4.61 5.63 15.15
C GLU A 102 -5.57 6.82 15.14
N LEU A 103 -6.37 6.89 14.09
CA LEU A 103 -7.50 7.80 13.95
C LEU A 103 -8.79 6.99 13.85
N ASP A 104 -9.92 7.67 14.11
CA ASP A 104 -11.23 7.10 13.83
C ASP A 104 -11.30 6.62 12.37
N THR A 105 -11.64 5.35 12.18
CA THR A 105 -11.70 4.73 10.86
C THR A 105 -12.74 5.37 9.95
N ASP A 106 -13.86 5.88 10.50
CA ASP A 106 -14.85 6.62 9.74
C ASP A 106 -14.31 7.97 9.27
N LEU A 107 -13.50 8.68 10.09
CA LEU A 107 -12.83 9.90 9.68
C LEU A 107 -11.89 9.64 8.49
N ILE A 108 -11.12 8.56 8.53
CA ILE A 108 -10.22 8.18 7.42
C ILE A 108 -11.02 7.89 6.15
N ARG A 109 -12.05 7.04 6.26
CA ARG A 109 -12.94 6.71 5.15
C ARG A 109 -13.56 7.96 4.53
N ASP A 110 -14.15 8.81 5.37
CA ASP A 110 -14.91 9.97 4.91
C ASP A 110 -14.01 11.04 4.29
N THR A 111 -12.82 11.28 4.85
CA THR A 111 -11.83 12.24 4.31
C THR A 111 -11.37 11.84 2.91
N TYR A 112 -10.96 10.58 2.72
CA TYR A 112 -10.56 10.10 1.39
C TYR A 112 -11.75 10.02 0.44
N SER A 113 -12.89 9.49 0.88
CA SER A 113 -14.08 9.31 0.02
C SER A 113 -14.63 10.63 -0.50
N ALA A 114 -14.69 11.67 0.34
CA ALA A 114 -15.17 12.99 -0.07
C ALA A 114 -14.36 13.58 -1.24
N ARG A 115 -13.08 13.23 -1.34
CA ARG A 115 -12.18 13.73 -2.39
C ARG A 115 -12.03 12.79 -3.58
N LEU A 116 -12.05 11.48 -3.35
CA LEU A 116 -11.70 10.48 -4.36
C LEU A 116 -12.91 9.96 -5.12
N LEU A 117 -14.08 9.78 -4.48
CA LEU A 117 -15.27 9.29 -5.19
C LEU A 117 -15.70 10.20 -6.35
N PRO A 118 -15.65 11.55 -6.23
CA PRO A 118 -15.95 12.44 -7.36
C PRO A 118 -14.97 12.31 -8.54
N LEU A 119 -13.78 11.74 -8.31
CA LEU A 119 -12.75 11.49 -9.33
C LEU A 119 -12.84 10.07 -9.93
N GLY A 120 -13.92 9.34 -9.66
CA GLY A 120 -14.15 8.01 -10.23
C GLY A 120 -13.44 6.86 -9.49
N PHE A 121 -13.02 7.08 -8.25
CA PHE A 121 -12.58 5.97 -7.41
C PHE A 121 -13.79 5.22 -6.86
N GLU A 122 -13.63 3.91 -6.69
CA GLU A 122 -14.56 3.03 -5.99
C GLU A 122 -13.97 2.60 -4.66
N LEU A 123 -14.76 2.64 -3.59
CA LEU A 123 -14.33 2.23 -2.26
C LEU A 123 -14.59 0.75 -2.04
N SER A 124 -13.56 0.04 -1.56
CA SER A 124 -13.65 -1.30 -1.00
C SER A 124 -13.22 -1.25 0.46
N GLU A 125 -14.00 -1.86 1.35
CA GLU A 125 -13.71 -1.98 2.78
C GLU A 125 -13.57 -3.44 3.16
N LYS A 126 -12.59 -3.75 3.99
CA LYS A 126 -12.39 -5.07 4.56
C LYS A 126 -12.05 -4.96 6.04
N ARG A 127 -12.64 -5.84 6.85
CA ARG A 127 -12.31 -5.99 8.29
C ARG A 127 -11.95 -7.42 8.58
N TRP A 128 -10.89 -7.62 9.35
CA TRP A 128 -10.48 -8.95 9.82
C TRP A 128 -9.65 -8.83 11.10
N THR A 129 -9.39 -9.96 11.74
CA THR A 129 -8.53 -10.03 12.92
C THR A 129 -7.26 -10.81 12.59
N SER A 130 -6.11 -10.27 12.97
CA SER A 130 -4.81 -10.95 12.87
C SER A 130 -4.05 -10.81 14.18
N ASN A 131 -3.59 -11.93 14.73
CA ASN A 131 -2.86 -11.98 16.01
C ASN A 131 -3.59 -11.28 17.19
N GLY A 132 -4.93 -11.27 17.17
CA GLY A 132 -5.74 -10.63 18.18
C GLY A 132 -5.99 -9.13 17.99
N VAL A 133 -5.39 -8.52 16.97
CA VAL A 133 -5.62 -7.12 16.56
C VAL A 133 -6.67 -7.09 15.45
N GLU A 134 -7.70 -6.27 15.61
CA GLU A 134 -8.66 -6.00 14.55
C GLU A 134 -8.04 -5.03 13.55
N ILE A 135 -8.20 -5.33 12.25
CA ILE A 135 -7.66 -4.56 11.15
C ILE A 135 -8.79 -4.08 10.26
N VAL A 136 -8.77 -2.80 9.95
CA VAL A 136 -9.68 -2.16 9.01
C VAL A 136 -8.86 -1.68 7.81
N ASP A 137 -9.22 -2.13 6.61
CA ASP A 137 -8.54 -1.78 5.38
C ASP A 137 -9.51 -1.12 4.41
N TYR A 138 -9.15 0.05 3.93
CA TYR A 138 -9.85 0.80 2.90
C TYR A 138 -9.00 0.86 1.65
N LEU A 139 -9.60 0.53 0.52
CA LEU A 139 -8.99 0.65 -0.80
C LEU A 139 -9.91 1.52 -1.67
N TRP A 140 -9.41 2.63 -2.16
CA TRP A 140 -10.03 3.42 -3.22
C TRP A 140 -9.33 3.06 -4.52
N ILE A 141 -10.07 2.52 -5.48
CA ILE A 141 -9.58 1.97 -6.74
C ILE A 141 -10.13 2.80 -7.88
N ASN A 142 -9.26 3.25 -8.77
CA ASN A 142 -9.62 3.92 -10.02
C ASN A 142 -9.09 3.11 -11.21
N GLU A 143 -10.00 2.44 -11.91
CA GLU A 143 -9.67 1.55 -13.03
C GLU A 143 -9.14 2.32 -14.25
N GLU A 144 -9.56 3.58 -14.46
CA GLU A 144 -9.13 4.39 -15.60
C GLU A 144 -7.64 4.74 -15.53
N TYR A 145 -7.11 4.88 -14.31
CA TYR A 145 -5.71 5.21 -14.05
C TYR A 145 -4.91 4.03 -13.48
N HIS A 146 -5.52 2.87 -13.35
CA HIS A 146 -4.95 1.74 -12.59
C HIS A 146 -4.37 2.20 -11.23
N ALA A 147 -5.05 3.11 -10.58
CA ALA A 147 -4.61 3.75 -9.35
C ALA A 147 -5.32 3.16 -8.14
N VAL A 148 -4.56 3.01 -7.05
CA VAL A 148 -5.07 2.56 -5.77
C VAL A 148 -4.56 3.49 -4.68
N VAL A 149 -5.45 3.90 -3.79
CA VAL A 149 -5.12 4.54 -2.51
C VAL A 149 -5.50 3.56 -1.41
N SER A 150 -4.60 3.30 -0.48
CA SER A 150 -4.80 2.38 0.63
C SER A 150 -4.65 3.10 1.96
N ALA A 151 -5.55 2.78 2.89
CA ALA A 151 -5.43 3.14 4.30
C ALA A 151 -5.76 1.92 5.14
N THR A 152 -4.82 1.48 5.98
CA THR A 152 -4.95 0.31 6.85
C THR A 152 -4.76 0.73 8.30
N THR A 153 -5.76 0.50 9.15
CA THR A 153 -5.72 0.78 10.59
C THR A 153 -5.64 -0.52 11.38
N LEU A 154 -4.64 -0.63 12.23
CA LEU A 154 -4.55 -1.63 13.28
C LEU A 154 -5.17 -1.01 14.53
N LEU A 155 -6.37 -1.45 14.92
CA LEU A 155 -7.13 -0.85 16.02
C LEU A 155 -6.37 -0.98 17.34
N GLY A 156 -6.22 0.13 18.05
CA GLY A 156 -5.43 0.25 19.27
C GLY A 156 -3.93 0.44 19.04
N GLU A 157 -3.47 0.54 17.80
CA GLU A 157 -2.04 0.66 17.47
C GLU A 157 -1.75 1.87 16.56
N GLU A 158 -1.90 1.70 15.25
CA GLU A 158 -1.50 2.70 14.26
C GLU A 158 -2.33 2.62 12.98
N THR A 159 -2.21 3.65 12.16
CA THR A 159 -2.72 3.65 10.79
C THR A 159 -1.58 3.85 9.80
N SER A 160 -1.66 3.17 8.66
CA SER A 160 -0.77 3.41 7.52
C SER A 160 -1.55 3.83 6.28
N THR A 161 -0.94 4.66 5.43
CA THR A 161 -1.51 5.06 4.14
C THR A 161 -0.45 5.19 3.07
N TYR A 162 -0.81 4.78 1.85
CA TYR A 162 0.01 4.94 0.65
C TYR A 162 -0.87 4.88 -0.60
N TYR A 163 -0.31 5.23 -1.75
CA TYR A 163 -0.98 5.10 -3.04
C TYR A 163 0.01 4.64 -4.12
N TYR A 164 -0.52 4.04 -5.17
CA TYR A 164 0.27 3.55 -6.28
C TYR A 164 -0.54 3.44 -7.56
N THR A 165 0.16 3.33 -8.69
CA THR A 165 -0.40 2.86 -9.96
C THR A 165 0.28 1.57 -10.39
N GLN A 166 -0.39 0.77 -11.21
CA GLN A 166 0.20 -0.47 -11.71
C GLN A 166 -0.08 -0.65 -13.20
N GLY A 167 0.99 -0.82 -13.97
CA GLY A 167 0.86 -1.11 -15.39
C GLY A 167 0.28 0.03 -16.21
N THR A 168 0.62 1.27 -15.89
CA THR A 168 0.19 2.46 -16.65
C THR A 168 1.12 2.74 -17.81
N PRO A 169 0.60 3.14 -19.00
CA PRO A 169 1.44 3.60 -20.10
C PRO A 169 2.04 4.97 -19.80
N THR A 170 3.02 5.42 -20.61
CA THR A 170 3.43 6.82 -20.71
C THR A 170 2.74 7.46 -21.91
N ASP A 171 2.45 8.77 -21.82
CA ASP A 171 2.05 9.59 -22.97
C ASP A 171 3.25 10.31 -23.63
N GLY A 172 4.44 10.16 -23.04
CA GLY A 172 5.68 10.74 -23.52
C GLY A 172 5.82 12.26 -23.32
N SER A 173 4.86 12.90 -22.62
CA SER A 173 4.85 14.35 -22.45
C SER A 173 6.02 14.88 -21.62
N ASN A 174 6.55 14.05 -20.70
CA ASN A 174 7.64 14.40 -19.79
C ASN A 174 8.95 13.64 -20.06
N GLY A 175 9.08 12.99 -21.23
CA GLY A 175 10.26 12.19 -21.56
C GLY A 175 10.31 10.87 -20.78
N ASP A 176 11.30 10.68 -19.90
CA ASP A 176 11.39 9.48 -19.04
C ASP A 176 10.51 9.66 -17.81
N PRO A 177 9.45 8.84 -17.63
CA PRO A 177 8.60 8.91 -16.45
C PRO A 177 9.32 8.79 -15.11
N LYS A 178 10.51 8.16 -15.07
CA LYS A 178 11.32 8.07 -13.85
C LYS A 178 11.74 9.43 -13.31
N GLN A 179 11.81 10.45 -14.15
CA GLN A 179 12.08 11.82 -13.71
C GLN A 179 10.91 12.46 -12.94
N LEU A 180 9.74 11.85 -12.99
CA LEU A 180 8.57 12.34 -12.26
C LEU A 180 8.61 12.03 -10.75
N ILE A 181 9.66 11.33 -10.26
CA ILE A 181 9.82 11.02 -8.82
C ILE A 181 9.98 12.31 -8.01
N ASP A 182 10.69 13.30 -8.52
CA ASP A 182 11.06 14.52 -7.78
C ASP A 182 10.00 15.65 -7.92
N GLN A 183 8.74 15.29 -8.06
CA GLN A 183 7.65 16.27 -8.14
C GLN A 183 7.48 17.02 -6.80
N PRO A 184 7.40 18.37 -6.82
CA PRO A 184 7.14 19.13 -5.61
C PRO A 184 5.76 18.84 -5.01
N GLY A 185 5.62 19.02 -3.70
CA GLY A 185 4.36 18.88 -2.97
C GLY A 185 4.02 17.44 -2.51
N ARG A 186 4.77 16.42 -2.94
CA ARG A 186 4.54 15.04 -2.47
C ARG A 186 4.89 14.83 -1.02
N ILE A 187 5.90 15.53 -0.55
CA ILE A 187 6.38 15.48 0.83
C ILE A 187 5.73 16.65 1.57
N PRO A 188 5.08 16.43 2.73
CA PRO A 188 4.57 17.52 3.55
C PRO A 188 5.69 18.46 3.99
N ASP A 189 5.42 19.75 4.08
CA ASP A 189 6.42 20.77 4.46
C ASP A 189 7.03 20.55 5.85
N TRP A 190 6.29 19.92 6.77
CA TRP A 190 6.76 19.57 8.11
C TRP A 190 7.63 18.32 8.15
N PHE A 191 7.68 17.52 7.08
CA PHE A 191 8.38 16.25 7.07
C PHE A 191 9.90 16.46 6.87
N ASP A 192 10.71 15.91 7.79
CA ASP A 192 12.16 15.89 7.62
C ASP A 192 12.58 14.67 6.76
N PRO A 193 13.10 14.92 5.54
CA PRO A 193 13.52 13.82 4.65
C PRO A 193 14.75 13.05 5.17
N ASN A 194 15.43 13.56 6.20
CA ASN A 194 16.58 12.90 6.82
C ASN A 194 16.18 11.94 7.95
N LEU A 195 14.91 11.89 8.32
CA LEU A 195 14.44 10.88 9.27
C LEU A 195 14.66 9.49 8.67
N PRO A 196 15.27 8.55 9.42
CA PRO A 196 15.47 7.20 8.92
C PRO A 196 14.11 6.50 8.71
N PRO A 197 13.97 5.67 7.64
CA PRO A 197 12.78 4.83 7.49
C PRO A 197 12.63 3.90 8.70
N SER A 198 11.39 3.61 9.10
CA SER A 198 11.12 2.64 10.15
C SER A 198 11.61 1.25 9.77
N GLY A 199 12.27 0.56 10.69
CA GLY A 199 12.75 -0.82 10.52
C GLY A 199 14.22 -0.96 10.07
N GLN A 200 15.05 0.10 10.17
CA GLN A 200 16.52 0.02 10.08
C GLN A 200 17.19 0.16 11.46
N GLY A 201 16.56 -0.36 12.50
CA GLY A 201 17.12 -0.48 13.85
C GLY A 201 17.38 -1.94 14.21
#